data_09451345926238e2e8af31c5ab328dbf
#
_entry.id   09451345926238e2e8af31c5ab328dbf
#
_cell.length_a   1.000
_cell.length_b   1.000
_cell.length_c   1.000
_cell.angle_alpha   90.00
_cell.angle_beta   90.00
_cell.angle_gamma   90.00
#
_symmetry.space_group_name_H-M   'P 1'
#
loop_
_entity.id
_entity.type
_entity.pdbx_description
1 polymer ?
#
loop_
_entity_poly.entity_id
_entity_poly.type
_entity_poly.pdbx_seq_one_letter_code
_entity_poly.pdbx_strand_id
1 'polypeptide(L)'
;MIPALNEAPNLATVVNSVPTGALRALGWETEVIVVDNASTDDTAAVAAALGATVVSQPERGYGNAYHAGFRAAKGDVIATGDADCTYPFDSLPELLGTLTEADVEFMTTNRLRRENRSAMKLSHTVANYALSALSRALFRNGLRDSQSGMWVFRRYVWDGVDVKSTGMAFSQEIKNAATRAGYRYLEVPIEYRNRQGEVKLNALPDGMANLRQLFEHRFRRPGGERVERYERRHTPA
;
A
#
# COMPACT_ATOMS: atom_id res chain seq x y z
N MET A 1 1.74 5.90 6.28
CA MET A 1 0.36 6.26 5.91
C MET A 1 -0.57 5.07 6.11
N ILE A 2 -1.69 5.30 6.80
CA ILE A 2 -2.59 4.26 7.30
C ILE A 2 -4.03 4.67 6.94
N PRO A 3 -4.69 4.00 5.97
CA PRO A 3 -6.12 4.21 5.72
C PRO A 3 -6.93 3.59 6.85
N ALA A 4 -7.93 4.29 7.35
CA ALA A 4 -8.77 3.84 8.43
C ALA A 4 -10.27 4.11 8.14
N LEU A 5 -11.11 3.14 8.44
CA LEU A 5 -12.56 3.25 8.41
C LEU A 5 -13.11 2.49 9.62
N ASN A 6 -13.65 3.19 10.62
CA ASN A 6 -14.13 2.60 11.87
C ASN A 6 -13.09 1.65 12.50
N GLU A 7 -11.92 2.20 12.82
CA GLU A 7 -10.77 1.47 13.40
C GLU A 7 -10.31 2.07 14.72
N ALA A 8 -11.13 2.89 15.39
CA ALA A 8 -10.78 3.50 16.66
C ALA A 8 -10.18 2.52 17.70
N PRO A 9 -10.70 1.28 17.87
CA PRO A 9 -10.14 0.32 18.82
C PRO A 9 -8.73 -0.15 18.48
N ASN A 10 -8.35 -0.14 17.21
CA ASN A 10 -7.08 -0.70 16.73
C ASN A 10 -5.97 0.34 16.60
N LEU A 11 -6.33 1.62 16.44
CA LEU A 11 -5.38 2.68 16.10
C LEU A 11 -4.24 2.82 17.09
N ALA A 12 -4.50 2.70 18.40
CA ALA A 12 -3.45 2.81 19.39
C ALA A 12 -2.37 1.72 19.19
N THR A 13 -2.79 0.48 18.92
CA THR A 13 -1.87 -0.63 18.63
C THR A 13 -1.10 -0.38 17.35
N VAL A 14 -1.78 0.05 16.28
CA VAL A 14 -1.18 0.25 14.96
C VAL A 14 -0.21 1.43 14.94
N VAL A 15 -0.62 2.60 15.44
CA VAL A 15 0.23 3.80 15.47
C VAL A 15 1.47 3.58 16.35
N ASN A 16 1.29 2.98 17.54
CA ASN A 16 2.41 2.69 18.44
C ASN A 16 3.34 1.59 17.93
N SER A 17 2.91 0.75 16.97
CA SER A 17 3.78 -0.25 16.35
C SER A 17 4.76 0.36 15.33
N VAL A 18 4.58 1.62 14.92
CA VAL A 18 5.54 2.34 14.08
C VAL A 18 6.78 2.67 14.91
N PRO A 19 7.96 2.11 14.60
CA PRO A 19 9.13 2.20 15.46
C PRO A 19 9.90 3.52 15.25
N THR A 20 9.25 4.67 15.51
CA THR A 20 9.77 6.01 15.23
C THR A 20 11.14 6.27 15.89
N GLY A 21 11.37 5.72 17.09
CA GLY A 21 12.65 5.83 17.79
C GLY A 21 13.78 5.08 17.06
N ALA A 22 13.52 3.84 16.61
CA ALA A 22 14.50 3.07 15.85
C ALA A 22 14.76 3.69 14.47
N LEU A 23 13.73 4.20 13.82
CA LEU A 23 13.84 4.90 12.54
C LEU A 23 14.71 6.17 12.67
N ARG A 24 14.50 6.96 13.72
CA ARG A 24 15.33 8.14 14.01
C ARG A 24 16.79 7.78 14.26
N ALA A 25 17.05 6.68 14.97
CA ALA A 25 18.43 6.20 15.19
C ALA A 25 19.13 5.78 13.88
N LEU A 26 18.36 5.44 12.85
CA LEU A 26 18.85 5.15 11.49
C LEU A 26 18.86 6.40 10.56
N GLY A 27 18.58 7.59 11.10
CA GLY A 27 18.60 8.84 10.35
C GLY A 27 17.30 9.17 9.60
N TRP A 28 16.18 8.47 9.91
CA TRP A 28 14.89 8.73 9.29
C TRP A 28 14.02 9.64 10.17
N GLU A 29 13.57 10.76 9.62
CA GLU A 29 12.47 11.53 10.18
C GLU A 29 11.15 10.88 9.76
N THR A 30 10.21 10.75 10.71
CA THR A 30 8.98 9.99 10.50
C THR A 30 7.75 10.85 10.77
N GLU A 31 6.83 10.92 9.82
CA GLU A 31 5.46 11.39 10.02
C GLU A 31 4.49 10.21 9.95
N VAL A 32 3.51 10.16 10.85
CA VAL A 32 2.43 9.18 10.80
C VAL A 32 1.17 9.88 10.30
N ILE A 33 0.65 9.42 9.15
CA ILE A 33 -0.57 9.96 8.55
C ILE A 33 -1.64 8.88 8.65
N VAL A 34 -2.76 9.21 9.31
CA VAL A 34 -3.98 8.39 9.34
C VAL A 34 -5.01 9.06 8.45
N VAL A 35 -5.49 8.33 7.44
CA VAL A 35 -6.57 8.82 6.58
C VAL A 35 -7.89 8.27 7.07
N ASP A 36 -8.67 9.13 7.67
CA ASP A 36 -10.05 8.81 8.08
C ASP A 36 -10.97 8.80 6.86
N ASN A 37 -11.37 7.61 6.42
CA ASN A 37 -12.19 7.42 5.23
C ASN A 37 -13.67 7.34 5.54
N ALA A 38 -14.23 8.45 6.03
CA ALA A 38 -15.64 8.60 6.42
C ALA A 38 -16.06 7.63 7.54
N SER A 39 -15.25 7.54 8.61
CA SER A 39 -15.61 6.80 9.82
C SER A 39 -16.82 7.43 10.52
N THR A 40 -17.56 6.60 11.24
CA THR A 40 -18.70 6.97 12.06
C THR A 40 -18.43 6.81 13.56
N ASP A 41 -17.23 6.31 13.90
CA ASP A 41 -16.70 6.17 15.25
C ASP A 41 -15.64 7.24 15.54
N ASP A 42 -14.96 7.13 16.66
CA ASP A 42 -13.94 8.08 17.12
C ASP A 42 -12.57 7.90 16.43
N THR A 43 -12.50 7.24 15.27
CA THR A 43 -11.24 6.96 14.55
C THR A 43 -10.38 8.19 14.37
N ALA A 44 -10.93 9.31 13.87
CA ALA A 44 -10.19 10.54 13.66
C ALA A 44 -9.68 11.17 14.97
N ALA A 45 -10.52 11.19 16.00
CA ALA A 45 -10.17 11.75 17.31
C ALA A 45 -9.06 10.94 18.00
N VAL A 46 -9.14 9.60 17.93
CA VAL A 46 -8.12 8.70 18.48
C VAL A 46 -6.79 8.88 17.73
N ALA A 47 -6.82 8.95 16.39
CA ALA A 47 -5.62 9.18 15.59
C ALA A 47 -4.91 10.49 15.96
N ALA A 48 -5.69 11.60 16.11
CA ALA A 48 -5.15 12.90 16.52
C ALA A 48 -4.55 12.85 17.93
N ALA A 49 -5.22 12.20 18.88
CA ALA A 49 -4.72 12.04 20.25
C ALA A 49 -3.40 11.24 20.32
N LEU A 50 -3.15 10.34 19.37
CA LEU A 50 -1.89 9.60 19.21
C LEU A 50 -0.79 10.40 18.51
N GLY A 51 -1.04 11.66 18.14
CA GLY A 51 -0.06 12.52 17.47
C GLY A 51 0.06 12.28 15.97
N ALA A 52 -0.84 11.51 15.36
CA ALA A 52 -0.86 11.33 13.92
C ALA A 52 -1.44 12.56 13.21
N THR A 53 -0.95 12.84 12.01
CA THR A 53 -1.60 13.77 11.09
C THR A 53 -2.86 13.12 10.55
N VAL A 54 -4.03 13.68 10.83
CA VAL A 54 -5.31 13.17 10.36
C VAL A 54 -5.70 13.83 9.05
N VAL A 55 -5.97 13.02 8.04
CA VAL A 55 -6.49 13.45 6.74
C VAL A 55 -7.92 12.94 6.60
N SER A 56 -8.89 13.83 6.50
CA SER A 56 -10.29 13.47 6.28
C SER A 56 -10.55 13.20 4.79
N GLN A 57 -11.11 12.02 4.49
CA GLN A 57 -11.57 11.64 3.15
C GLN A 57 -13.05 11.23 3.21
N PRO A 58 -13.97 12.14 2.84
CA PRO A 58 -15.41 11.91 2.99
C PRO A 58 -15.98 10.87 2.02
N GLU A 59 -15.34 10.69 0.86
CA GLU A 59 -15.75 9.67 -0.09
C GLU A 59 -15.16 8.31 0.28
N ARG A 60 -16.03 7.37 0.65
CA ARG A 60 -15.63 6.00 0.97
C ARG A 60 -14.91 5.35 -0.19
N GLY A 61 -13.86 4.60 0.13
CA GLY A 61 -13.11 3.81 -0.83
C GLY A 61 -11.65 3.68 -0.44
N TYR A 62 -11.16 2.46 -0.47
CA TYR A 62 -9.77 2.14 -0.12
C TYR A 62 -8.78 2.97 -0.97
N GLY A 63 -9.00 3.03 -2.29
CA GLY A 63 -8.21 3.86 -3.18
C GLY A 63 -8.35 5.35 -2.91
N ASN A 64 -9.56 5.83 -2.58
CA ASN A 64 -9.78 7.24 -2.21
C ASN A 64 -8.93 7.64 -1.00
N ALA A 65 -8.86 6.77 0.01
CA ALA A 65 -8.01 7.01 1.17
C ALA A 65 -6.52 7.10 0.78
N TYR A 66 -6.04 6.21 -0.09
CA TYR A 66 -4.66 6.27 -0.56
C TYR A 66 -4.36 7.51 -1.38
N HIS A 67 -5.27 7.91 -2.28
CA HIS A 67 -5.12 9.15 -3.04
C HIS A 67 -5.01 10.37 -2.12
N ALA A 68 -5.84 10.45 -1.07
CA ALA A 68 -5.80 11.53 -0.10
C ALA A 68 -4.50 11.51 0.72
N GLY A 69 -4.12 10.35 1.24
CA GLY A 69 -2.92 10.18 2.06
C GLY A 69 -1.62 10.47 1.30
N PHE A 70 -1.50 10.00 0.06
CA PHE A 70 -0.30 10.25 -0.76
C PHE A 70 -0.16 11.72 -1.16
N ARG A 71 -1.27 12.43 -1.37
CA ARG A 71 -1.23 13.89 -1.58
C ARG A 71 -0.78 14.65 -0.33
N ALA A 72 -1.11 14.16 0.85
CA ALA A 72 -0.76 14.80 2.12
C ALA A 72 0.66 14.47 2.58
N ALA A 73 1.23 13.35 2.13
CA ALA A 73 2.56 12.90 2.53
C ALA A 73 3.66 13.86 2.07
N LYS A 74 4.56 14.21 3.00
CA LYS A 74 5.68 15.13 2.77
C LYS A 74 7.02 14.41 2.67
N GLY A 75 7.14 13.23 3.28
CA GLY A 75 8.37 12.43 3.28
C GLY A 75 8.82 11.99 1.91
N ASP A 76 10.11 11.73 1.72
CA ASP A 76 10.70 11.25 0.47
C ASP A 76 10.40 9.78 0.20
N VAL A 77 10.07 9.04 1.25
CA VAL A 77 9.65 7.63 1.21
C VAL A 77 8.28 7.51 1.85
N ILE A 78 7.39 6.78 1.20
CA ILE A 78 6.06 6.47 1.70
C ILE A 78 6.04 4.99 2.10
N ALA A 79 5.64 4.72 3.35
CA ALA A 79 5.32 3.39 3.84
C ALA A 79 3.83 3.28 4.14
N THR A 80 3.21 2.16 3.78
CA THR A 80 1.77 1.94 3.95
C THR A 80 1.47 0.66 4.73
N GLY A 81 0.28 0.56 5.27
CA GLY A 81 -0.30 -0.64 5.88
C GLY A 81 -1.68 -0.32 6.43
N ASP A 82 -2.47 -1.34 6.70
CA ASP A 82 -3.85 -1.19 7.13
C ASP A 82 -3.97 -0.95 8.65
N ALA A 83 -5.08 -0.37 9.09
CA ALA A 83 -5.36 -0.05 10.50
C ALA A 83 -5.87 -1.24 11.32
N ASP A 84 -5.87 -2.46 10.79
CA ASP A 84 -6.44 -3.68 11.38
C ASP A 84 -5.43 -4.60 12.06
N CYS A 85 -4.24 -4.12 12.34
CA CYS A 85 -3.12 -4.82 12.97
C CYS A 85 -2.50 -5.97 12.16
N THR A 86 -2.86 -6.14 10.87
CA THR A 86 -2.35 -7.27 10.06
C THR A 86 -0.94 -7.06 9.53
N TYR A 87 -0.53 -5.82 9.32
CA TYR A 87 0.79 -5.50 8.77
C TYR A 87 1.81 -5.16 9.86
N PRO A 88 3.05 -5.69 9.76
CA PRO A 88 4.09 -5.49 10.76
C PRO A 88 4.82 -4.16 10.55
N PHE A 89 4.30 -3.03 11.07
CA PHE A 89 4.99 -1.74 10.99
C PHE A 89 6.34 -1.74 11.73
N ASP A 90 6.51 -2.60 12.72
CA ASP A 90 7.78 -2.83 13.42
C ASP A 90 8.91 -3.35 12.51
N SER A 91 8.57 -3.92 11.33
CA SER A 91 9.54 -4.30 10.30
C SER A 91 10.04 -3.15 9.42
N LEU A 92 9.53 -1.92 9.59
CA LEU A 92 9.92 -0.77 8.74
C LEU A 92 11.43 -0.50 8.71
N PRO A 93 12.20 -0.62 9.80
CA PRO A 93 13.65 -0.44 9.73
C PRO A 93 14.33 -1.39 8.74
N GLU A 94 13.95 -2.67 8.75
CA GLU A 94 14.47 -3.68 7.82
C GLU A 94 14.04 -3.40 6.39
N LEU A 95 12.76 -3.06 6.18
CA LEU A 95 12.22 -2.75 4.86
C LEU A 95 12.89 -1.51 4.25
N LEU A 96 13.14 -0.46 5.03
CA LEU A 96 13.85 0.74 4.57
C LEU A 96 15.32 0.47 4.29
N GLY A 97 15.98 -0.36 5.10
CA GLY A 97 17.33 -0.85 4.82
C GLY A 97 17.38 -1.57 3.48
N THR A 98 16.49 -2.54 3.27
CA THR A 98 16.37 -3.28 2.01
C THR A 98 16.08 -2.38 0.82
N LEU A 99 15.18 -1.40 0.95
CA LEU A 99 14.87 -0.43 -0.11
C LEU A 99 16.13 0.34 -0.55
N THR A 100 16.95 0.72 0.42
CA THR A 100 18.16 1.52 0.18
C THR A 100 19.30 0.67 -0.38
N GLU A 101 19.57 -0.49 0.23
CA GLU A 101 20.67 -1.39 -0.15
C GLU A 101 20.46 -2.02 -1.54
N ALA A 102 19.23 -2.43 -1.84
CA ALA A 102 18.90 -2.99 -3.14
C ALA A 102 18.65 -1.92 -4.22
N ASP A 103 18.74 -0.63 -3.88
CA ASP A 103 18.50 0.51 -4.76
C ASP A 103 17.19 0.38 -5.55
N VAL A 104 16.11 -0.05 -4.86
CA VAL A 104 14.78 -0.17 -5.46
C VAL A 104 13.94 1.08 -5.17
N GLU A 105 13.00 1.34 -6.07
CA GLU A 105 12.16 2.53 -6.02
C GLU A 105 10.77 2.23 -5.47
N PHE A 106 10.29 0.99 -5.70
CA PHE A 106 9.00 0.50 -5.23
C PHE A 106 9.14 -0.91 -4.63
N MET A 107 8.96 -1.00 -3.33
CA MET A 107 8.90 -2.28 -2.63
C MET A 107 7.46 -2.62 -2.29
N THR A 108 7.05 -3.86 -2.54
CA THR A 108 5.77 -4.44 -2.09
C THR A 108 6.02 -5.65 -1.23
N THR A 109 5.03 -6.02 -0.44
CA THR A 109 5.15 -7.18 0.45
C THR A 109 4.32 -8.36 -0.04
N ASN A 110 4.74 -9.57 0.35
CA ASN A 110 4.08 -10.82 0.00
C ASN A 110 3.58 -11.52 1.27
N ARG A 111 2.25 -11.65 1.36
CA ARG A 111 1.54 -12.33 2.46
C ARG A 111 1.26 -13.81 2.15
N LEU A 112 1.35 -14.22 0.87
CA LEU A 112 0.94 -15.53 0.38
C LEU A 112 1.99 -16.62 0.65
N ARG A 113 2.49 -16.66 1.89
CA ARG A 113 3.43 -17.66 2.37
C ARG A 113 2.74 -18.72 3.22
N ARG A 114 3.39 -19.87 3.37
CA ARG A 114 2.86 -20.99 4.17
C ARG A 114 2.67 -20.60 5.63
N GLU A 115 3.58 -19.79 6.16
CA GLU A 115 3.60 -19.31 7.54
C GLU A 115 2.40 -18.44 7.87
N ASN A 116 1.86 -17.73 6.90
CA ASN A 116 0.73 -16.81 7.06
C ASN A 116 -0.65 -17.46 6.85
N ARG A 117 -0.72 -18.79 6.64
CA ARG A 117 -1.97 -19.48 6.31
C ARG A 117 -3.06 -19.35 7.37
N SER A 118 -2.68 -19.27 8.64
CA SER A 118 -3.61 -19.09 9.75
C SER A 118 -4.24 -17.71 9.81
N ALA A 119 -3.57 -16.69 9.26
CA ALA A 119 -4.03 -15.30 9.28
C ALA A 119 -5.01 -14.95 8.14
N MET A 120 -5.20 -15.84 7.16
CA MET A 120 -6.06 -15.61 6.00
C MET A 120 -7.06 -16.75 5.77
N LYS A 121 -8.33 -16.43 5.49
CA LYS A 121 -9.32 -17.44 5.07
C LYS A 121 -8.87 -18.09 3.76
N LEU A 122 -9.07 -19.42 3.63
CA LEU A 122 -8.64 -20.17 2.44
C LEU A 122 -9.25 -19.61 1.14
N SER A 123 -10.52 -19.20 1.16
CA SER A 123 -11.18 -18.58 0.00
C SER A 123 -10.49 -17.29 -0.47
N HIS A 124 -10.06 -16.44 0.46
CA HIS A 124 -9.31 -15.21 0.15
C HIS A 124 -7.91 -15.55 -0.38
N THR A 125 -7.27 -16.55 0.19
CA THR A 125 -5.95 -17.02 -0.27
C THR A 125 -6.03 -17.50 -1.72
N VAL A 126 -7.01 -18.35 -2.06
CA VAL A 126 -7.20 -18.85 -3.44
C VAL A 126 -7.52 -17.71 -4.41
N ALA A 127 -8.42 -16.79 -4.04
CA ALA A 127 -8.74 -15.63 -4.87
C ALA A 127 -7.51 -14.73 -5.11
N ASN A 128 -6.72 -14.47 -4.07
CA ASN A 128 -5.49 -13.68 -4.19
C ASN A 128 -4.44 -14.36 -5.09
N TYR A 129 -4.29 -15.68 -5.02
CA TYR A 129 -3.42 -16.42 -5.95
C TYR A 129 -3.90 -16.32 -7.40
N ALA A 130 -5.20 -16.45 -7.65
CA ALA A 130 -5.78 -16.34 -8.99
C ALA A 130 -5.59 -14.93 -9.58
N LEU A 131 -5.93 -13.88 -8.82
CA LEU A 131 -5.74 -12.49 -9.22
C LEU A 131 -4.26 -12.16 -9.46
N SER A 132 -3.37 -12.66 -8.60
CA SER A 132 -1.94 -12.44 -8.75
C SER A 132 -1.36 -13.16 -9.96
N ALA A 133 -1.82 -14.40 -10.26
CA ALA A 133 -1.43 -15.12 -11.45
C ALA A 133 -1.88 -14.39 -12.73
N LEU A 134 -3.11 -13.90 -12.74
CA LEU A 134 -3.64 -13.11 -13.87
C LEU A 134 -2.88 -11.78 -14.03
N SER A 135 -2.61 -11.09 -12.92
CA SER A 135 -1.81 -9.85 -12.95
C SER A 135 -0.44 -10.09 -13.56
N ARG A 136 0.28 -11.15 -13.13
CA ARG A 136 1.58 -11.54 -13.73
C ARG A 136 1.48 -11.79 -15.22
N ALA A 137 0.46 -12.53 -15.65
CA ALA A 137 0.26 -12.84 -17.06
C ALA A 137 0.01 -11.59 -17.91
N LEU A 138 -0.83 -10.68 -17.43
CA LEU A 138 -1.21 -9.47 -18.16
C LEU A 138 -0.09 -8.41 -18.16
N PHE A 139 0.62 -8.23 -17.06
CA PHE A 139 1.61 -7.16 -16.92
C PHE A 139 3.06 -7.64 -17.01
N ARG A 140 3.28 -8.96 -17.11
CA ARG A 140 4.61 -9.59 -17.23
C ARG A 140 5.56 -9.17 -16.09
N ASN A 141 4.99 -8.93 -14.91
CA ASN A 141 5.76 -8.66 -13.69
C ASN A 141 5.97 -9.95 -12.88
N GLY A 142 6.94 -9.93 -11.96
CA GLY A 142 7.26 -11.07 -11.10
C GLY A 142 6.48 -11.15 -9.79
N LEU A 143 5.49 -10.26 -9.57
CA LEU A 143 4.81 -10.12 -8.29
C LEU A 143 3.91 -11.32 -7.97
N ARG A 144 4.06 -11.88 -6.77
CA ARG A 144 3.34 -13.07 -6.30
C ARG A 144 2.09 -12.72 -5.49
N ASP A 145 2.06 -11.55 -4.84
CA ASP A 145 0.91 -11.03 -4.10
C ASP A 145 0.48 -9.66 -4.63
N SER A 146 -0.39 -9.65 -5.64
CA SER A 146 -0.92 -8.41 -6.21
C SER A 146 -1.84 -7.64 -5.26
N GLN A 147 -2.34 -8.29 -4.18
CA GLN A 147 -3.36 -7.72 -3.29
C GLN A 147 -2.79 -7.21 -1.95
N SER A 148 -1.48 -7.35 -1.68
CA SER A 148 -0.88 -6.79 -0.46
C SER A 148 -1.02 -5.28 -0.40
N GLY A 149 -1.40 -4.72 0.75
CA GLY A 149 -1.57 -3.28 1.00
C GLY A 149 -0.37 -2.64 1.72
N MET A 150 0.68 -3.39 2.01
CA MET A 150 1.91 -2.82 2.57
C MET A 150 2.95 -2.62 1.49
N TRP A 151 3.30 -1.35 1.27
CA TRP A 151 4.32 -0.91 0.32
C TRP A 151 5.28 0.06 0.99
N VAL A 152 6.53 0.07 0.53
CA VAL A 152 7.54 1.07 0.89
C VAL A 152 8.16 1.55 -0.41
N PHE A 153 8.02 2.83 -0.72
CA PHE A 153 8.46 3.34 -2.02
C PHE A 153 8.87 4.80 -1.98
N ARG A 154 9.71 5.21 -2.93
CA ARG A 154 10.10 6.60 -3.12
C ARG A 154 8.89 7.42 -3.56
N ARG A 155 8.62 8.56 -2.91
CA ARG A 155 7.43 9.39 -3.17
C ARG A 155 7.28 9.79 -4.64
N TYR A 156 8.37 10.07 -5.34
CA TYR A 156 8.32 10.40 -6.77
C TYR A 156 7.74 9.28 -7.66
N VAL A 157 7.73 8.04 -7.20
CA VAL A 157 7.04 6.95 -7.92
C VAL A 157 5.55 7.23 -8.02
N TRP A 158 4.94 7.74 -6.92
CA TRP A 158 3.54 8.16 -6.95
C TRP A 158 3.29 9.26 -7.98
N ASP A 159 4.17 10.26 -8.06
CA ASP A 159 4.07 11.34 -9.02
C ASP A 159 4.24 10.85 -10.48
N GLY A 160 4.91 9.72 -10.67
CA GLY A 160 5.21 9.11 -11.97
C GLY A 160 4.21 8.06 -12.46
N VAL A 161 3.20 7.66 -11.66
CA VAL A 161 2.23 6.63 -12.05
C VAL A 161 0.82 7.19 -12.20
N ASP A 162 0.02 6.55 -13.07
CA ASP A 162 -1.39 6.90 -13.28
C ASP A 162 -2.29 5.81 -12.68
N VAL A 163 -2.70 6.01 -11.42
CA VAL A 163 -3.59 5.13 -10.68
C VAL A 163 -4.95 5.81 -10.52
N LYS A 164 -6.02 5.13 -10.91
CA LYS A 164 -7.38 5.69 -10.94
C LYS A 164 -8.38 4.98 -10.05
N SER A 165 -8.05 3.78 -9.60
CA SER A 165 -8.95 3.00 -8.74
C SER A 165 -9.25 3.73 -7.44
N THR A 166 -10.52 3.80 -7.10
CA THR A 166 -11.01 4.40 -5.85
C THR A 166 -11.31 3.35 -4.77
N GLY A 167 -11.43 2.08 -5.16
CA GLY A 167 -11.74 0.93 -4.30
C GLY A 167 -10.54 0.00 -4.08
N MET A 168 -10.84 -1.27 -3.74
CA MET A 168 -9.84 -2.30 -3.39
C MET A 168 -8.87 -2.64 -4.52
N ALA A 169 -9.25 -2.42 -5.76
CA ALA A 169 -8.39 -2.63 -6.93
C ALA A 169 -7.13 -1.72 -6.94
N PHE A 170 -7.10 -0.68 -6.10
CA PHE A 170 -5.96 0.22 -5.95
C PHE A 170 -4.66 -0.53 -5.67
N SER A 171 -4.71 -1.54 -4.77
CA SER A 171 -3.51 -2.31 -4.38
C SER A 171 -2.82 -2.97 -5.56
N GLN A 172 -3.56 -3.56 -6.48
CA GLN A 172 -2.99 -4.18 -7.67
C GLN A 172 -2.63 -3.14 -8.74
N GLU A 173 -3.41 -2.07 -8.86
CA GLU A 173 -3.19 -1.05 -9.88
C GLU A 173 -1.88 -0.30 -9.65
N ILE A 174 -1.59 0.16 -8.41
CA ILE A 174 -0.34 0.88 -8.13
C ILE A 174 0.90 0.05 -8.42
N LYS A 175 0.89 -1.25 -8.08
CA LYS A 175 1.99 -2.18 -8.36
C LYS A 175 2.20 -2.37 -9.85
N ASN A 176 1.10 -2.63 -10.58
CA ASN A 176 1.14 -2.80 -12.02
C ASN A 176 1.54 -1.49 -12.74
N ALA A 177 1.13 -0.33 -12.21
CA ALA A 177 1.52 0.96 -12.74
C ALA A 177 3.03 1.22 -12.52
N ALA A 178 3.54 0.96 -11.31
CA ALA A 178 4.97 1.13 -11.01
C ALA A 178 5.85 0.20 -11.87
N THR A 179 5.50 -1.08 -11.98
CA THR A 179 6.26 -2.04 -12.81
C THR A 179 6.18 -1.69 -14.29
N ARG A 180 5.02 -1.24 -14.78
CA ARG A 180 4.82 -0.85 -16.18
C ARG A 180 5.54 0.45 -16.54
N ALA A 181 5.69 1.36 -15.58
CA ALA A 181 6.47 2.60 -15.73
C ALA A 181 7.98 2.37 -15.71
N GLY A 182 8.43 1.13 -15.47
CA GLY A 182 9.84 0.76 -15.49
C GLY A 182 10.61 1.03 -14.18
N TYR A 183 9.91 1.35 -13.09
CA TYR A 183 10.57 1.51 -11.78
C TYR A 183 11.16 0.20 -11.30
N ARG A 184 12.36 0.28 -10.70
CA ARG A 184 12.98 -0.88 -10.04
C ARG A 184 12.15 -1.27 -8.84
N TYR A 185 11.65 -2.50 -8.85
CA TYR A 185 10.77 -2.99 -7.79
C TYR A 185 11.27 -4.28 -7.17
N LEU A 186 10.84 -4.52 -5.94
CA LEU A 186 11.14 -5.72 -5.19
C LEU A 186 9.89 -6.18 -4.43
N GLU A 187 9.64 -7.49 -4.39
CA GLU A 187 8.63 -8.09 -3.54
C GLU A 187 9.32 -8.85 -2.40
N VAL A 188 9.06 -8.45 -1.16
CA VAL A 188 9.64 -9.06 0.03
C VAL A 188 8.59 -9.82 0.84
N PRO A 189 8.93 -10.96 1.43
CA PRO A 189 8.02 -11.67 2.32
C PRO A 189 7.87 -10.93 3.65
N ILE A 190 6.66 -10.97 4.22
CA ILE A 190 6.39 -10.47 5.58
C ILE A 190 5.65 -11.49 6.42
N GLU A 191 5.73 -11.34 7.74
CA GLU A 191 4.77 -11.91 8.66
C GLU A 191 3.44 -11.17 8.51
N TYR A 192 2.37 -11.90 8.17
CA TYR A 192 1.03 -11.32 8.10
C TYR A 192 0.25 -11.78 9.33
N ARG A 193 -0.19 -10.84 10.15
CA ARG A 193 -0.76 -11.10 11.48
C ARG A 193 -2.26 -11.30 11.41
N ASN A 194 -2.83 -11.86 12.48
CA ASN A 194 -4.27 -12.00 12.59
C ASN A 194 -4.93 -10.63 12.68
N ARG A 195 -5.95 -10.43 11.86
CA ARG A 195 -6.78 -9.21 11.88
C ARG A 195 -7.46 -9.03 13.22
N GLN A 196 -7.45 -7.80 13.70
CA GLN A 196 -8.33 -7.36 14.78
C GLN A 196 -9.49 -6.56 14.18
N GLY A 197 -10.72 -6.84 14.65
CA GLY A 197 -11.92 -6.20 14.13
C GLY A 197 -12.62 -6.92 12.97
N GLU A 198 -13.58 -6.26 12.38
CA GLU A 198 -14.47 -6.83 11.35
C GLU A 198 -13.84 -6.82 9.96
N VAL A 199 -14.18 -7.83 9.16
CA VAL A 199 -13.82 -7.88 7.74
C VAL A 199 -14.78 -7.01 6.95
N LYS A 200 -14.29 -5.90 6.42
CA LYS A 200 -15.08 -4.92 5.64
C LYS A 200 -15.12 -5.24 4.13
N LEU A 201 -14.42 -6.31 3.72
CA LEU A 201 -14.34 -6.77 2.33
C LEU A 201 -15.56 -7.62 1.94
N ASN A 202 -16.13 -7.33 0.78
CA ASN A 202 -17.13 -8.14 0.12
C ASN A 202 -16.45 -8.98 -0.98
N ALA A 203 -16.18 -10.25 -0.70
CA ALA A 203 -15.31 -11.10 -1.52
C ALA A 203 -15.70 -11.16 -3.01
N LEU A 204 -17.01 -11.28 -3.34
CA LEU A 204 -17.47 -11.36 -4.72
C LEU A 204 -17.48 -10.02 -5.45
N PRO A 205 -18.11 -8.94 -4.95
CA PRO A 205 -18.08 -7.64 -5.62
C PRO A 205 -16.66 -7.09 -5.77
N ASP A 206 -15.83 -7.16 -4.71
CA ASP A 206 -14.46 -6.66 -4.75
C ASP A 206 -13.59 -7.50 -5.68
N GLY A 207 -13.77 -8.83 -5.69
CA GLY A 207 -13.06 -9.72 -6.61
C GLY A 207 -13.38 -9.42 -8.08
N MET A 208 -14.64 -9.20 -8.42
CA MET A 208 -15.08 -8.82 -9.77
C MET A 208 -14.57 -7.43 -10.16
N ALA A 209 -14.60 -6.46 -9.24
CA ALA A 209 -14.04 -5.13 -9.47
C ALA A 209 -12.53 -5.20 -9.73
N ASN A 210 -11.80 -6.00 -8.95
CA ASN A 210 -10.38 -6.24 -9.17
C ASN A 210 -10.10 -6.87 -10.53
N LEU A 211 -10.88 -7.88 -10.93
CA LEU A 211 -10.75 -8.54 -12.22
C LEU A 211 -10.99 -7.55 -13.38
N ARG A 212 -12.10 -6.81 -13.32
CA ARG A 212 -12.41 -5.79 -14.34
C ARG A 212 -11.29 -4.75 -14.46
N GLN A 213 -10.81 -4.25 -13.33
CA GLN A 213 -9.75 -3.24 -13.29
C GLN A 213 -8.43 -3.75 -13.93
N LEU A 214 -8.07 -5.02 -13.76
CA LEU A 214 -6.88 -5.59 -14.41
C LEU A 214 -6.93 -5.43 -15.94
N PHE A 215 -8.08 -5.73 -16.54
CA PHE A 215 -8.25 -5.58 -17.99
C PHE A 215 -8.30 -4.10 -18.39
N GLU A 216 -9.05 -3.27 -17.68
CA GLU A 216 -9.12 -1.83 -17.95
C GLU A 216 -7.73 -1.19 -17.89
N HIS A 217 -6.94 -1.50 -16.86
CA HIS A 217 -5.58 -0.98 -16.72
C HIS A 217 -4.64 -1.53 -17.80
N ARG A 218 -4.75 -2.80 -18.16
CA ARG A 218 -3.89 -3.40 -19.19
C ARG A 218 -4.06 -2.74 -20.55
N PHE A 219 -5.30 -2.43 -20.92
CA PHE A 219 -5.65 -1.85 -22.22
C PHE A 219 -5.74 -0.31 -22.22
N ARG A 220 -5.63 0.32 -21.06
CA ARG A 220 -5.50 1.78 -20.97
C ARG A 220 -4.20 2.23 -21.65
N ARG A 221 -4.30 3.23 -22.51
CA ARG A 221 -3.10 3.86 -23.10
C ARG A 221 -2.32 4.56 -21.98
N PRO A 222 -1.00 4.37 -21.86
CA PRO A 222 -0.18 5.16 -20.93
C PRO A 222 -0.33 6.64 -21.28
N GLY A 223 -0.58 7.49 -20.32
CA GLY A 223 -0.54 8.94 -20.52
C GLY A 223 0.89 9.35 -20.91
N GLY A 224 1.06 9.94 -22.09
CA GLY A 224 2.36 10.11 -22.75
C GLY A 224 3.36 11.09 -22.13
N GLU A 225 3.08 11.68 -20.94
CA GLU A 225 3.95 12.74 -20.39
C GLU A 225 5.02 12.27 -19.38
N ARG A 226 5.14 10.97 -19.10
CA ARG A 226 5.81 10.51 -17.87
C ARG A 226 7.20 9.91 -18.04
N VAL A 227 7.50 9.27 -19.14
CA VAL A 227 8.84 8.70 -19.39
C VAL A 227 9.90 9.80 -19.55
N GLU A 228 9.57 10.90 -20.22
CA GLU A 228 10.51 12.03 -20.42
C GLU A 228 10.93 12.75 -19.14
N ARG A 229 10.08 12.75 -18.09
CA ARG A 229 10.37 13.45 -16.84
C ARG A 229 11.32 12.67 -15.94
N TYR A 230 11.30 11.35 -16.02
CA TYR A 230 12.22 10.48 -15.29
C TYR A 230 13.63 10.56 -15.89
N GLU A 231 13.75 10.46 -17.20
CA GLU A 231 15.04 10.54 -17.90
C GLU A 231 15.77 11.87 -17.65
N ARG A 232 15.03 12.99 -17.61
CA ARG A 232 15.63 14.33 -17.33
C ARG A 232 16.15 14.51 -15.91
N ARG A 233 15.64 13.75 -14.92
CA ARG A 233 16.10 13.88 -13.51
C ARG A 233 17.25 12.94 -13.15
N HIS A 234 17.52 11.94 -13.95
CA HIS A 234 18.49 10.89 -13.65
C HIS A 234 19.58 10.74 -14.72
N THR A 235 19.63 11.62 -15.71
CA THR A 235 20.77 11.71 -16.63
C THR A 235 21.88 12.48 -15.91
N PRO A 236 23.04 11.85 -15.61
CA PRO A 236 24.18 12.60 -15.07
C PRO A 236 24.63 13.62 -16.10
N ALA A 237 24.93 14.83 -15.62
CA ALA A 237 25.48 15.92 -16.41
C ALA A 237 26.88 15.61 -16.88
#